data_62181336e5b72d38184efea37b9e172a
#
_entry.id   62181336e5b72d38184efea37b9e172a
#
_cell.length_a   1.000
_cell.length_b   1.000
_cell.length_c   1.000
_cell.angle_alpha   90.00
_cell.angle_beta   90.00
_cell.angle_gamma   90.00
#
_symmetry.space_group_name_H-M   'P 1'
#
loop_
_entity.id
_entity.type
_entity.pdbx_description
1 polymer ?
#
loop_
_entity_poly.entity_id
_entity_poly.type
_entity_poly.pdbx_seq_one_letter_code
_entity_poly.pdbx_strand_id
1 'polypeptide(L)'
;MKKAIAVDWLDKYGGAERVISSITKIFQIETCYTLINIMNEEDLKKVFPNNNIKIKNSFLQLFKSKFRYLFFLFPYFIKKIKVDKSVELIISSSFSVAKGIKKTNPNQIHISYIQARNQRYLWDKEGIYFGKKVRVLLSPILNLLKKIDTKQASNPDYLIANSRFVQNWIKETYKMSSEIIYPPVDVENFKLQKNKENYFVTVCRLEPYKRVDLIVKAFNKSKENLIIIGSGSQENYLKKIAANNIRFVEYSNSSVVYNYVSKAKAFIHAGIEDFGIAPVEAQACGTPVIAIKKGGLKETVIENKTGVFFKEQDSNAILEAINRFNKIDFNYEFIRNESLKYSTSNFESKLNDFVKSKIANDKR
;
A
#
# COMPACT_ATOMS: atom_id res chain seq x y z
N MET A 1 -6.10 -2.49 29.57
CA MET A 1 -6.76 -1.85 28.40
C MET A 1 -6.96 -2.90 27.32
N LYS A 2 -8.21 -3.25 27.02
CA LYS A 2 -8.55 -4.22 25.98
C LYS A 2 -8.51 -3.51 24.61
N LYS A 3 -7.86 -4.15 23.63
CA LYS A 3 -7.59 -3.54 22.32
C LYS A 3 -8.15 -4.40 21.20
N ALA A 4 -8.57 -3.78 20.11
CA ALA A 4 -9.05 -4.46 18.92
C ALA A 4 -8.54 -3.79 17.65
N ILE A 5 -8.43 -4.56 16.58
CA ILE A 5 -8.16 -4.04 15.24
C ILE A 5 -9.40 -4.18 14.35
N ALA A 6 -9.61 -3.19 13.49
CA ALA A 6 -10.60 -3.26 12.42
C ALA A 6 -9.89 -3.17 11.07
N VAL A 7 -10.20 -4.07 10.15
CA VAL A 7 -9.60 -4.10 8.80
C VAL A 7 -10.69 -4.19 7.74
N ASP A 8 -10.39 -3.74 6.53
CA ASP A 8 -11.39 -3.75 5.45
C ASP A 8 -11.83 -5.18 5.11
N TRP A 9 -10.88 -6.02 4.73
CA TRP A 9 -11.05 -7.47 4.51
C TRP A 9 -9.70 -8.19 4.57
N LEU A 10 -9.74 -9.50 4.73
CA LEU A 10 -8.60 -10.39 4.72
C LEU A 10 -8.75 -11.35 3.53
N ASP A 11 -7.94 -11.17 2.47
CA ASP A 11 -8.01 -11.99 1.25
C ASP A 11 -6.65 -12.51 0.77
N LYS A 12 -5.60 -11.70 0.84
CA LYS A 12 -4.24 -12.03 0.42
C LYS A 12 -3.23 -11.28 1.27
N TYR A 13 -2.09 -11.89 1.53
CA TYR A 13 -0.98 -11.23 2.19
C TYR A 13 -0.29 -10.21 1.25
N GLY A 14 -0.03 -9.02 1.76
CA GLY A 14 0.63 -7.94 1.03
C GLY A 14 1.13 -6.82 1.94
N GLY A 15 1.36 -5.63 1.38
CA GLY A 15 1.88 -4.49 2.14
C GLY A 15 0.95 -3.97 3.23
N ALA A 16 -0.37 -4.01 2.99
CA ALA A 16 -1.36 -3.62 3.99
C ALA A 16 -1.38 -4.59 5.17
N GLU A 17 -1.26 -5.88 4.90
CA GLU A 17 -1.26 -6.94 5.89
C GLU A 17 0.02 -6.92 6.75
N ARG A 18 1.15 -6.47 6.22
CA ARG A 18 2.37 -6.21 7.03
C ARG A 18 2.13 -5.14 8.09
N VAL A 19 1.42 -4.07 7.75
CA VAL A 19 1.01 -3.04 8.72
C VAL A 19 0.10 -3.63 9.80
N ILE A 20 -0.88 -4.44 9.41
CA ILE A 20 -1.78 -5.13 10.34
C ILE A 20 -0.97 -6.04 11.28
N SER A 21 -0.03 -6.82 10.76
CA SER A 21 0.85 -7.70 11.54
C SER A 21 1.66 -6.91 12.57
N SER A 22 2.30 -5.81 12.17
CA SER A 22 3.05 -4.96 13.10
C SER A 22 2.14 -4.35 14.18
N ILE A 23 0.95 -3.84 13.83
CA ILE A 23 -0.02 -3.29 14.78
C ILE A 23 -0.45 -4.36 15.79
N THR A 24 -0.79 -5.56 15.34
CA THR A 24 -1.26 -6.63 16.22
C THR A 24 -0.18 -7.12 17.17
N LYS A 25 1.07 -7.16 16.69
CA LYS A 25 2.24 -7.50 17.51
C LYS A 25 2.50 -6.47 18.62
N ILE A 26 2.58 -5.17 18.25
CA ILE A 26 2.89 -4.09 19.21
C ILE A 26 1.84 -4.01 20.32
N PHE A 27 0.56 -4.10 19.94
CA PHE A 27 -0.54 -3.86 20.88
C PHE A 27 -1.14 -5.15 21.46
N GLN A 28 -0.62 -6.33 21.12
CA GLN A 28 -1.11 -7.63 21.60
C GLN A 28 -2.64 -7.76 21.43
N ILE A 29 -3.08 -7.53 20.19
CA ILE A 29 -4.51 -7.49 19.87
C ILE A 29 -5.08 -8.90 19.81
N GLU A 30 -6.22 -9.12 20.48
CA GLU A 30 -6.92 -10.42 20.55
C GLU A 30 -8.16 -10.50 19.64
N THR A 31 -8.66 -9.37 19.14
CA THR A 31 -9.88 -9.36 18.31
C THR A 31 -9.67 -8.52 17.05
N CYS A 32 -9.99 -9.12 15.90
CA CYS A 32 -10.02 -8.48 14.60
C CYS A 32 -11.46 -8.39 14.09
N TYR A 33 -11.92 -7.20 13.76
CA TYR A 33 -13.19 -6.95 13.08
C TYR A 33 -12.95 -6.72 11.59
N THR A 34 -13.69 -7.41 10.73
CA THR A 34 -13.51 -7.28 9.28
C THR A 34 -14.81 -7.48 8.51
N LEU A 35 -14.90 -6.95 7.31
CA LEU A 35 -16.04 -7.24 6.44
C LEU A 35 -16.10 -8.73 6.08
N ILE A 36 -14.94 -9.30 5.74
CA ILE A 36 -14.82 -10.68 5.30
C ILE A 36 -13.39 -11.21 5.53
N ASN A 37 -13.29 -12.50 5.84
CA ASN A 37 -12.05 -13.25 5.85
C ASN A 37 -12.16 -14.44 4.89
N ILE A 38 -11.41 -14.41 3.80
CA ILE A 38 -11.25 -15.49 2.82
C ILE A 38 -9.77 -15.81 2.58
N MET A 39 -8.90 -15.32 3.47
CA MET A 39 -7.47 -15.59 3.42
C MET A 39 -7.19 -17.06 3.76
N ASN A 40 -6.23 -17.65 3.08
CA ASN A 40 -5.76 -18.99 3.43
C ASN A 40 -5.02 -18.99 4.79
N GLU A 41 -4.87 -20.15 5.40
CA GLU A 41 -4.28 -20.27 6.73
C GLU A 41 -2.80 -19.85 6.78
N GLU A 42 -2.04 -20.09 5.72
CA GLU A 42 -0.62 -19.73 5.65
C GLU A 42 -0.46 -18.20 5.68
N ASP A 43 -1.22 -17.48 4.87
CA ASP A 43 -1.21 -16.02 4.84
C ASP A 43 -1.79 -15.43 6.13
N LEU A 44 -2.83 -16.05 6.69
CA LEU A 44 -3.42 -15.62 7.96
C LEU A 44 -2.42 -15.72 9.12
N LYS A 45 -1.58 -16.78 9.16
CA LYS A 45 -0.48 -16.91 10.13
C LYS A 45 0.59 -15.83 9.96
N LYS A 46 0.85 -15.35 8.73
CA LYS A 46 1.76 -14.22 8.49
C LYS A 46 1.19 -12.89 9.01
N VAL A 47 -0.14 -12.71 8.90
CA VAL A 47 -0.83 -11.51 9.42
C VAL A 47 -0.94 -11.55 10.95
N PHE A 48 -1.23 -12.71 11.51
CA PHE A 48 -1.47 -12.94 12.93
C PHE A 48 -0.57 -14.06 13.47
N PRO A 49 0.74 -13.81 13.65
CA PRO A 49 1.70 -14.86 14.01
C PRO A 49 1.43 -15.52 15.36
N ASN A 50 0.76 -14.85 16.28
CA ASN A 50 0.44 -15.38 17.61
C ASN A 50 -0.81 -16.27 17.67
N ASN A 51 -1.44 -16.61 16.57
CA ASN A 51 -2.58 -17.54 16.37
C ASN A 51 -3.81 -17.39 17.29
N ASN A 52 -3.81 -16.46 18.26
CA ASN A 52 -4.87 -16.31 19.28
C ASN A 52 -5.89 -15.20 18.93
N ILE A 53 -5.95 -14.76 17.67
CA ILE A 53 -6.86 -13.67 17.31
C ILE A 53 -8.27 -14.18 16.97
N LYS A 54 -9.26 -13.60 17.62
CA LYS A 54 -10.67 -13.86 17.32
C LYS A 54 -11.13 -12.97 16.17
N ILE A 55 -11.39 -13.54 14.99
CA ILE A 55 -11.87 -12.80 13.82
C ILE A 55 -13.40 -12.76 13.87
N LYS A 56 -13.96 -11.55 13.81
CA LYS A 56 -15.40 -11.28 13.74
C LYS A 56 -15.74 -10.64 12.40
N ASN A 57 -16.48 -11.38 11.57
CA ASN A 57 -16.83 -10.98 10.22
C ASN A 57 -18.21 -10.29 10.18
N SER A 58 -18.45 -9.51 9.11
CA SER A 58 -19.78 -9.02 8.77
C SER A 58 -20.62 -10.08 8.05
N PHE A 59 -21.88 -9.76 7.79
CA PHE A 59 -22.79 -10.60 6.97
C PHE A 59 -22.23 -10.87 5.56
N LEU A 60 -21.36 -10.02 5.03
CA LEU A 60 -20.70 -10.22 3.73
C LEU A 60 -19.89 -11.50 3.64
N GLN A 61 -19.52 -12.12 4.77
CA GLN A 61 -18.82 -13.41 4.80
C GLN A 61 -19.54 -14.51 4.01
N LEU A 62 -20.87 -14.46 3.92
CA LEU A 62 -21.66 -15.43 3.18
C LEU A 62 -21.41 -15.39 1.66
N PHE A 63 -20.95 -14.24 1.14
CA PHE A 63 -20.70 -14.07 -0.30
C PHE A 63 -19.28 -14.49 -0.73
N LYS A 64 -18.41 -14.88 0.20
CA LYS A 64 -17.05 -15.35 -0.07
C LYS A 64 -16.33 -14.48 -1.13
N SER A 65 -15.73 -15.06 -2.14
CA SER A 65 -14.99 -14.35 -3.20
C SER A 65 -15.82 -13.35 -4.03
N LYS A 66 -17.15 -13.50 -4.03
CA LYS A 66 -18.08 -12.62 -4.76
C LYS A 66 -18.40 -11.31 -4.03
N PHE A 67 -17.92 -11.11 -2.80
CA PHE A 67 -18.21 -9.92 -1.97
C PHE A 67 -17.91 -8.59 -2.66
N ARG A 68 -16.91 -8.56 -3.54
CA ARG A 68 -16.50 -7.34 -4.25
C ARG A 68 -17.57 -6.75 -5.15
N TYR A 69 -18.50 -7.55 -5.65
CA TYR A 69 -19.65 -7.06 -6.42
C TYR A 69 -20.62 -6.24 -5.55
N LEU A 70 -20.53 -6.40 -4.23
CA LEU A 70 -21.37 -5.70 -3.25
C LEU A 70 -20.64 -4.48 -2.63
N PHE A 71 -19.63 -3.93 -3.32
CA PHE A 71 -18.79 -2.83 -2.81
C PHE A 71 -19.61 -1.62 -2.33
N PHE A 72 -20.76 -1.35 -2.95
CA PHE A 72 -21.65 -0.26 -2.57
C PHE A 72 -22.32 -0.46 -1.19
N LEU A 73 -22.33 -1.69 -0.67
CA LEU A 73 -22.84 -2.04 0.67
C LEU A 73 -21.73 -2.03 1.75
N PHE A 74 -20.47 -1.97 1.39
CA PHE A 74 -19.36 -2.00 2.35
C PHE A 74 -19.49 -0.95 3.47
N PRO A 75 -19.82 0.33 3.16
CA PRO A 75 -20.01 1.33 4.20
C PRO A 75 -21.17 1.02 5.18
N TYR A 76 -22.18 0.32 4.71
CA TYR A 76 -23.28 -0.12 5.56
C TYR A 76 -22.86 -1.26 6.49
N PHE A 77 -22.23 -2.31 5.94
CA PHE A 77 -21.87 -3.47 6.73
C PHE A 77 -20.75 -3.19 7.76
N ILE A 78 -19.76 -2.37 7.44
CA ILE A 78 -18.72 -2.00 8.42
C ILE A 78 -19.32 -1.25 9.61
N LYS A 79 -20.30 -0.37 9.38
CA LYS A 79 -21.04 0.36 10.42
C LYS A 79 -21.88 -0.55 11.31
N LYS A 80 -22.33 -1.71 10.80
CA LYS A 80 -23.17 -2.68 11.54
C LYS A 80 -22.36 -3.65 12.40
N ILE A 81 -21.05 -3.72 12.21
CA ILE A 81 -20.18 -4.51 13.09
C ILE A 81 -20.19 -3.87 14.48
N LYS A 82 -20.59 -4.66 15.48
CA LYS A 82 -20.63 -4.24 16.89
C LYS A 82 -19.29 -4.57 17.53
N VAL A 83 -18.53 -3.54 17.86
CA VAL A 83 -17.33 -3.66 18.69
C VAL A 83 -17.76 -4.02 20.12
N ASP A 84 -17.02 -4.91 20.78
CA ASP A 84 -17.28 -5.26 22.16
C ASP A 84 -17.14 -4.00 23.06
N LYS A 85 -18.09 -3.78 23.95
CA LYS A 85 -18.12 -2.62 24.87
C LYS A 85 -16.92 -2.55 25.79
N SER A 86 -16.31 -3.70 26.09
CA SER A 86 -15.10 -3.79 26.93
C SER A 86 -13.80 -3.38 26.21
N VAL A 87 -13.84 -3.21 24.88
CA VAL A 87 -12.69 -2.68 24.12
C VAL A 87 -12.54 -1.20 24.44
N GLU A 88 -11.34 -0.78 24.82
CA GLU A 88 -11.01 0.61 25.12
C GLU A 88 -10.29 1.29 23.95
N LEU A 89 -9.47 0.54 23.19
CA LEU A 89 -8.75 1.05 22.01
C LEU A 89 -9.13 0.27 20.75
N ILE A 90 -9.60 0.98 19.76
CA ILE A 90 -9.84 0.47 18.41
C ILE A 90 -8.76 1.06 17.49
N ILE A 91 -7.98 0.22 16.81
CA ILE A 91 -7.09 0.66 15.74
C ILE A 91 -7.66 0.14 14.43
N SER A 92 -8.07 1.01 13.52
CA SER A 92 -8.49 0.59 12.18
C SER A 92 -7.38 0.77 11.15
N SER A 93 -7.13 -0.26 10.36
CA SER A 93 -6.22 -0.23 9.21
C SER A 93 -7.07 -0.19 7.94
N SER A 94 -7.13 0.98 7.30
CA SER A 94 -8.13 1.28 6.27
C SER A 94 -7.52 1.71 4.95
N PHE A 95 -7.83 0.96 3.92
CA PHE A 95 -7.67 1.36 2.52
C PHE A 95 -9.02 1.49 1.79
N SER A 96 -10.12 1.19 2.49
CA SER A 96 -11.49 1.31 2.00
C SER A 96 -12.42 1.86 3.09
N VAL A 97 -13.06 1.03 3.89
CA VAL A 97 -14.16 1.42 4.79
C VAL A 97 -13.91 1.13 6.27
N ALA A 98 -12.81 0.47 6.66
CA ALA A 98 -12.57 0.06 8.05
C ALA A 98 -12.59 1.23 9.04
N LYS A 99 -12.18 2.44 8.60
CA LYS A 99 -12.34 3.69 9.38
C LYS A 99 -13.79 3.98 9.79
N GLY A 100 -14.76 3.40 9.04
CA GLY A 100 -16.18 3.59 9.26
C GLY A 100 -16.76 2.72 10.39
N ILE A 101 -15.97 1.87 11.05
CA ILE A 101 -16.42 1.12 12.22
C ILE A 101 -16.84 2.10 13.34
N LYS A 102 -17.88 1.75 14.07
CA LYS A 102 -18.43 2.62 15.11
C LYS A 102 -17.98 2.21 16.50
N LYS A 103 -17.68 3.20 17.32
CA LYS A 103 -17.60 3.05 18.78
C LYS A 103 -18.94 2.60 19.33
N THR A 104 -18.94 1.71 20.29
CA THR A 104 -20.12 1.22 21.02
C THR A 104 -20.19 1.77 22.44
N ASN A 105 -19.11 2.41 22.89
CA ASN A 105 -18.98 3.08 24.17
C ASN A 105 -18.25 4.42 23.93
N PRO A 106 -18.71 5.55 24.50
CA PRO A 106 -18.07 6.85 24.33
C PRO A 106 -16.61 6.88 24.82
N ASN A 107 -16.26 6.05 25.80
CA ASN A 107 -14.89 5.98 26.35
C ASN A 107 -13.91 5.19 25.46
N GLN A 108 -14.36 4.63 24.33
CA GLN A 108 -13.47 3.98 23.38
C GLN A 108 -12.69 5.02 22.59
N ILE A 109 -11.39 4.83 22.45
CA ILE A 109 -10.53 5.63 21.56
C ILE A 109 -10.45 4.88 20.23
N HIS A 110 -10.71 5.57 19.13
CA HIS A 110 -10.57 5.02 17.78
C HIS A 110 -9.49 5.78 16.99
N ILE A 111 -8.40 5.09 16.65
CA ILE A 111 -7.31 5.59 15.81
C ILE A 111 -7.36 4.87 14.47
N SER A 112 -7.38 5.60 13.36
CA SER A 112 -7.41 5.01 12.02
C SER A 112 -6.12 5.25 11.27
N TYR A 113 -5.42 4.17 10.91
CA TYR A 113 -4.29 4.18 10.01
C TYR A 113 -4.79 4.09 8.56
N ILE A 114 -4.63 5.17 7.79
CA ILE A 114 -5.06 5.26 6.41
C ILE A 114 -3.95 4.76 5.50
N GLN A 115 -4.13 3.54 5.00
CA GLN A 115 -3.14 2.79 4.20
C GLN A 115 -2.98 3.30 2.77
N ALA A 116 -4.02 3.96 2.25
CA ALA A 116 -4.08 4.46 0.88
C ALA A 116 -5.11 5.58 0.78
N ARG A 117 -5.11 6.30 -0.34
CA ARG A 117 -6.27 7.13 -0.73
C ARG A 117 -7.47 6.20 -0.84
N ASN A 118 -8.34 6.26 0.17
CA ASN A 118 -9.40 5.28 0.35
C ASN A 118 -10.28 5.14 -0.89
N GLN A 119 -10.71 3.91 -1.16
CA GLN A 119 -11.65 3.60 -2.22
C GLN A 119 -11.28 4.32 -3.54
N ARG A 120 -10.08 4.11 -4.05
CA ARG A 120 -9.57 4.79 -5.26
C ARG A 120 -10.59 4.88 -6.39
N TYR A 121 -11.42 3.85 -6.57
CA TYR A 121 -12.47 3.82 -7.59
C TYR A 121 -13.53 4.92 -7.42
N LEU A 122 -13.78 5.41 -6.18
CA LEU A 122 -14.68 6.54 -5.95
C LEU A 122 -14.05 7.86 -6.37
N TRP A 123 -12.78 8.05 -6.02
CA TRP A 123 -12.06 9.31 -6.12
C TRP A 123 -11.21 9.43 -7.39
N ASP A 124 -11.08 8.33 -8.14
CA ASP A 124 -10.37 8.32 -9.42
C ASP A 124 -11.10 9.19 -10.45
N LYS A 125 -10.41 10.24 -10.93
CA LYS A 125 -10.90 11.14 -11.97
C LYS A 125 -10.57 10.65 -13.39
N GLU A 126 -9.60 9.75 -13.51
CA GLU A 126 -9.04 9.30 -14.81
C GLU A 126 -9.84 8.14 -15.42
N GLY A 127 -10.74 7.53 -14.66
CA GLY A 127 -11.58 6.43 -15.14
C GLY A 127 -10.85 5.09 -15.29
N ILE A 128 -9.77 4.89 -14.55
CA ILE A 128 -8.94 3.66 -14.60
C ILE A 128 -9.75 2.43 -14.17
N TYR A 129 -10.68 2.59 -13.23
CA TYR A 129 -11.49 1.48 -12.68
C TYR A 129 -12.80 1.28 -13.43
N PHE A 130 -13.42 2.37 -13.85
CA PHE A 130 -14.65 2.35 -14.65
C PHE A 130 -14.41 3.17 -15.90
N GLY A 131 -14.65 2.61 -17.08
CA GLY A 131 -14.60 3.37 -18.32
C GLY A 131 -15.48 4.63 -18.24
N LYS A 132 -15.13 5.70 -18.96
CA LYS A 132 -15.79 7.02 -18.87
C LYS A 132 -17.32 6.95 -18.95
N LYS A 133 -17.88 6.13 -19.84
CA LYS A 133 -19.34 5.96 -20.01
C LYS A 133 -19.99 5.32 -18.77
N VAL A 134 -19.39 4.23 -18.24
CA VAL A 134 -19.90 3.53 -17.05
C VAL A 134 -19.81 4.44 -15.83
N ARG A 135 -18.76 5.24 -15.69
CA ARG A 135 -18.60 6.20 -14.60
C ARG A 135 -19.69 7.28 -14.61
N VAL A 136 -20.09 7.78 -15.78
CA VAL A 136 -21.21 8.75 -15.90
C VAL A 136 -22.50 8.10 -15.41
N LEU A 137 -22.80 6.88 -15.85
CA LEU A 137 -23.98 6.14 -15.41
C LEU A 137 -24.03 5.88 -13.90
N LEU A 138 -22.87 5.53 -13.32
CA LEU A 138 -22.75 5.25 -11.88
C LEU A 138 -22.58 6.52 -11.03
N SER A 139 -22.51 7.71 -11.62
CA SER A 139 -22.19 8.95 -10.92
C SER A 139 -23.09 9.27 -9.72
N PRO A 140 -24.43 9.04 -9.73
CA PRO A 140 -25.26 9.29 -8.56
C PRO A 140 -24.86 8.39 -7.37
N ILE A 141 -24.64 7.10 -7.64
CA ILE A 141 -24.21 6.11 -6.61
C ILE A 141 -22.83 6.46 -6.08
N LEU A 142 -21.87 6.76 -6.98
CA LEU A 142 -20.52 7.14 -6.58
C LEU A 142 -20.52 8.42 -5.74
N ASN A 143 -21.35 9.40 -6.06
CA ASN A 143 -21.46 10.65 -5.29
C ASN A 143 -22.08 10.41 -3.91
N LEU A 144 -23.07 9.52 -3.80
CA LEU A 144 -23.61 9.09 -2.51
C LEU A 144 -22.53 8.39 -1.67
N LEU A 145 -21.80 7.45 -2.27
CA LEU A 145 -20.72 6.73 -1.60
C LEU A 145 -19.60 7.69 -1.13
N LYS A 146 -19.25 8.72 -1.92
CA LYS A 146 -18.29 9.76 -1.49
C LYS A 146 -18.77 10.51 -0.25
N LYS A 147 -20.04 10.91 -0.19
CA LYS A 147 -20.62 11.57 0.99
C LYS A 147 -20.56 10.64 2.21
N ILE A 148 -20.88 9.36 2.04
CA ILE A 148 -20.80 8.37 3.13
C ILE A 148 -19.34 8.17 3.55
N ASP A 149 -18.41 8.05 2.62
CA ASP A 149 -16.98 7.89 2.88
C ASP A 149 -16.41 9.07 3.69
N THR A 150 -16.73 10.30 3.29
CA THR A 150 -16.35 11.52 4.02
C THR A 150 -16.95 11.53 5.43
N LYS A 151 -18.22 11.16 5.58
CA LYS A 151 -18.86 11.07 6.90
C LYS A 151 -18.22 9.99 7.78
N GLN A 152 -17.85 8.85 7.20
CA GLN A 152 -17.19 7.77 7.95
C GLN A 152 -15.75 8.12 8.35
N ALA A 153 -15.09 9.03 7.65
CA ALA A 153 -13.77 9.51 8.01
C ALA A 153 -13.73 10.26 9.34
N SER A 154 -14.88 10.76 9.82
CA SER A 154 -15.01 11.42 11.14
C SER A 154 -15.37 10.47 12.29
N ASN A 155 -15.48 9.15 12.05
CA ASN A 155 -15.71 8.19 13.14
C ASN A 155 -14.48 7.98 14.03
N PRO A 156 -13.23 7.91 13.48
CA PRO A 156 -12.03 7.87 14.32
C PRO A 156 -11.80 9.21 15.03
N ASP A 157 -11.28 9.14 16.25
CA ASP A 157 -10.84 10.31 17.00
C ASP A 157 -9.53 10.88 16.42
N TYR A 158 -8.68 10.00 15.85
CA TYR A 158 -7.39 10.38 15.27
C TYR A 158 -7.13 9.62 13.96
N LEU A 159 -6.54 10.33 12.99
CA LEU A 159 -6.12 9.78 11.71
C LEU A 159 -4.59 9.75 11.59
N ILE A 160 -4.07 8.65 11.09
CA ILE A 160 -2.66 8.49 10.70
C ILE A 160 -2.63 8.26 9.18
N ALA A 161 -1.79 9.00 8.48
CA ALA A 161 -1.52 8.82 7.06
C ALA A 161 -0.22 8.02 6.85
N ASN A 162 -0.20 7.13 5.88
CA ASN A 162 1.00 6.35 5.56
C ASN A 162 2.07 7.13 4.77
N SER A 163 1.78 8.36 4.37
CA SER A 163 2.68 9.24 3.61
C SER A 163 2.17 10.69 3.65
N ARG A 164 3.02 11.65 3.32
CA ARG A 164 2.62 13.04 3.10
C ARG A 164 1.63 13.17 1.94
N PHE A 165 1.78 12.33 0.93
CA PHE A 165 0.85 12.30 -0.20
C PHE A 165 -0.57 11.92 0.25
N VAL A 166 -0.72 10.90 1.11
CA VAL A 166 -2.03 10.52 1.68
C VAL A 166 -2.50 11.54 2.70
N GLN A 167 -1.62 12.14 3.51
CA GLN A 167 -1.95 13.23 4.43
C GLN A 167 -2.59 14.41 3.70
N ASN A 168 -1.98 14.87 2.60
CA ASN A 168 -2.52 15.95 1.78
C ASN A 168 -3.89 15.59 1.21
N TRP A 169 -4.04 14.36 0.72
CA TRP A 169 -5.32 13.86 0.23
C TRP A 169 -6.40 13.83 1.32
N ILE A 170 -6.09 13.41 2.56
CA ILE A 170 -6.99 13.47 3.71
C ILE A 170 -7.41 14.91 3.98
N LYS A 171 -6.45 15.82 4.03
CA LYS A 171 -6.71 17.26 4.25
C LYS A 171 -7.62 17.85 3.17
N GLU A 172 -7.35 17.55 1.91
CA GLU A 172 -8.12 18.06 0.77
C GLU A 172 -9.51 17.43 0.65
N THR A 173 -9.62 16.12 0.91
CA THR A 173 -10.83 15.34 0.66
C THR A 173 -11.76 15.30 1.88
N TYR A 174 -11.20 15.03 3.05
CA TYR A 174 -11.98 14.88 4.30
C TYR A 174 -12.00 16.18 5.14
N LYS A 175 -11.14 17.17 4.80
CA LYS A 175 -10.96 18.41 5.58
C LYS A 175 -10.52 18.14 7.03
N MET A 176 -9.74 17.08 7.24
CA MET A 176 -9.27 16.63 8.55
C MET A 176 -7.74 16.65 8.61
N SER A 177 -7.22 16.80 9.83
CA SER A 177 -5.79 16.63 10.11
C SER A 177 -5.43 15.15 10.29
N SER A 178 -4.19 14.80 10.01
CA SER A 178 -3.63 13.46 10.28
C SER A 178 -2.15 13.56 10.58
N GLU A 179 -1.62 12.61 11.36
CA GLU A 179 -0.18 12.43 11.59
C GLU A 179 0.42 11.55 10.50
N ILE A 180 1.72 11.73 10.20
CA ILE A 180 2.42 10.87 9.24
C ILE A 180 3.19 9.81 10.00
N ILE A 181 2.85 8.53 9.78
CA ILE A 181 3.66 7.39 10.20
C ILE A 181 3.83 6.50 8.97
N TYR A 182 5.03 6.46 8.42
CA TYR A 182 5.34 5.65 7.25
C TYR A 182 5.17 4.16 7.54
N PRO A 183 4.69 3.35 6.59
CA PRO A 183 4.43 1.92 6.81
C PRO A 183 5.73 1.14 7.04
N PRO A 184 5.66 -0.01 7.73
CA PRO A 184 6.83 -0.86 7.96
C PRO A 184 7.33 -1.45 6.66
N VAL A 185 8.63 -1.29 6.40
CA VAL A 185 9.34 -1.95 5.30
C VAL A 185 10.38 -2.90 5.90
N ASP A 186 10.45 -4.10 5.35
CA ASP A 186 11.37 -5.16 5.78
C ASP A 186 12.78 -4.90 5.24
N VAL A 187 13.40 -3.82 5.73
CA VAL A 187 14.74 -3.41 5.28
C VAL A 187 15.86 -4.33 5.78
N GLU A 188 15.60 -5.09 6.84
CA GLU A 188 16.57 -6.02 7.43
C GLU A 188 16.81 -7.24 6.54
N ASN A 189 15.77 -7.78 5.92
CA ASN A 189 15.86 -8.92 5.01
C ASN A 189 16.31 -8.53 3.59
N PHE A 190 16.18 -7.24 3.22
CA PHE A 190 16.70 -6.70 1.96
C PHE A 190 18.11 -6.12 2.18
N LYS A 191 19.13 -7.00 2.13
CA LYS A 191 20.52 -6.63 2.43
C LYS A 191 21.20 -5.91 1.26
N LEU A 192 22.13 -5.02 1.57
CA LEU A 192 22.97 -4.33 0.59
C LEU A 192 23.68 -5.31 -0.35
N GLN A 193 23.56 -5.06 -1.65
CA GLN A 193 24.33 -5.74 -2.69
C GLN A 193 24.99 -4.70 -3.60
N LYS A 194 26.34 -4.68 -3.64
CA LYS A 194 27.12 -3.74 -4.45
C LYS A 194 27.32 -4.22 -5.90
N ASN A 195 27.38 -5.54 -6.09
CA ASN A 195 27.56 -6.13 -7.41
C ASN A 195 26.23 -6.14 -8.16
N LYS A 196 26.07 -5.20 -9.08
CA LYS A 196 24.86 -5.09 -9.91
C LYS A 196 25.06 -5.79 -11.26
N GLU A 197 24.02 -6.49 -11.70
CA GLU A 197 23.93 -7.11 -13.01
C GLU A 197 23.26 -6.16 -14.02
N ASN A 198 23.47 -6.36 -15.31
CA ASN A 198 22.97 -5.45 -16.34
C ASN A 198 21.49 -5.73 -16.72
N TYR A 199 20.58 -5.51 -15.77
CA TYR A 199 19.15 -5.53 -16.01
C TYR A 199 18.40 -4.58 -15.06
N PHE A 200 17.24 -4.13 -15.50
CA PHE A 200 16.27 -3.40 -14.70
C PHE A 200 15.21 -4.36 -14.16
N VAL A 201 14.60 -4.01 -13.02
CA VAL A 201 13.56 -4.85 -12.42
C VAL A 201 12.33 -4.03 -12.05
N THR A 202 11.14 -4.60 -12.21
CA THR A 202 9.91 -4.11 -11.61
C THR A 202 9.20 -5.22 -10.86
N VAL A 203 8.68 -4.93 -9.67
CA VAL A 203 7.96 -5.88 -8.81
C VAL A 203 6.65 -5.26 -8.41
N CYS A 204 5.53 -5.78 -8.89
CA CYS A 204 4.20 -5.31 -8.53
C CYS A 204 3.11 -6.27 -8.97
N ARG A 205 1.88 -6.05 -8.48
CA ARG A 205 0.69 -6.67 -9.11
C ARG A 205 0.53 -6.09 -10.53
N LEU A 206 0.35 -6.97 -11.52
CA LEU A 206 0.21 -6.56 -12.92
C LEU A 206 -1.22 -6.05 -13.20
N GLU A 207 -1.56 -4.91 -12.58
CA GLU A 207 -2.86 -4.26 -12.70
C GLU A 207 -2.75 -2.93 -13.48
N PRO A 208 -3.82 -2.48 -14.16
CA PRO A 208 -3.77 -1.30 -15.02
C PRO A 208 -3.18 -0.05 -14.38
N TYR A 209 -3.48 0.20 -13.09
CA TYR A 209 -3.01 1.39 -12.38
C TYR A 209 -1.50 1.38 -12.04
N LYS A 210 -0.84 0.24 -12.18
CA LYS A 210 0.63 0.12 -12.02
C LYS A 210 1.39 0.55 -13.26
N ARG A 211 0.70 0.67 -14.41
CA ARG A 211 1.24 1.18 -15.67
C ARG A 211 2.49 0.44 -16.15
N VAL A 212 2.53 -0.88 -15.92
CA VAL A 212 3.62 -1.73 -16.43
C VAL A 212 3.64 -1.75 -17.97
N ASP A 213 2.50 -1.48 -18.61
CA ASP A 213 2.39 -1.29 -20.05
C ASP A 213 3.35 -0.22 -20.60
N LEU A 214 3.54 0.88 -19.87
CA LEU A 214 4.46 1.94 -20.25
C LEU A 214 5.92 1.53 -20.11
N ILE A 215 6.23 0.75 -19.06
CA ILE A 215 7.57 0.21 -18.85
C ILE A 215 7.91 -0.74 -19.99
N VAL A 216 7.03 -1.71 -20.32
CA VAL A 216 7.22 -2.63 -21.44
C VAL A 216 7.43 -1.87 -22.76
N LYS A 217 6.57 -0.87 -23.05
CA LYS A 217 6.70 -0.05 -24.28
C LYS A 217 8.03 0.73 -24.34
N ALA A 218 8.55 1.20 -23.21
CA ALA A 218 9.85 1.87 -23.14
C ALA A 218 10.99 0.88 -23.43
N PHE A 219 10.97 -0.30 -22.79
CA PHE A 219 11.99 -1.31 -22.98
C PHE A 219 11.96 -1.97 -24.37
N ASN A 220 10.83 -2.05 -25.02
CA ASN A 220 10.74 -2.48 -26.42
C ASN A 220 11.52 -1.55 -27.39
N LYS A 221 11.73 -0.29 -26.99
CA LYS A 221 12.52 0.70 -27.77
C LYS A 221 13.96 0.80 -27.27
N SER A 222 14.30 0.09 -26.21
CA SER A 222 15.62 0.09 -25.55
C SER A 222 16.38 -1.20 -25.87
N LYS A 223 17.71 -1.16 -25.71
CA LYS A 223 18.58 -2.35 -25.70
C LYS A 223 18.78 -2.92 -24.28
N GLU A 224 18.20 -2.27 -23.27
CA GLU A 224 18.35 -2.68 -21.88
C GLU A 224 17.45 -3.88 -21.55
N ASN A 225 17.92 -4.74 -20.66
CA ASN A 225 17.14 -5.91 -20.20
C ASN A 225 16.19 -5.53 -19.07
N LEU A 226 15.00 -6.09 -19.10
CA LEU A 226 13.98 -5.90 -18.04
C LEU A 226 13.50 -7.24 -17.48
N ILE A 227 13.42 -7.32 -16.15
CA ILE A 227 12.77 -8.41 -15.43
C ILE A 227 11.49 -7.88 -14.79
N ILE A 228 10.36 -8.51 -15.07
CA ILE A 228 9.05 -8.20 -14.49
C ILE A 228 8.66 -9.32 -13.54
N ILE A 229 8.46 -9.00 -12.25
CA ILE A 229 8.07 -9.97 -11.23
C ILE A 229 6.67 -9.62 -10.73
N GLY A 230 5.75 -10.55 -10.83
CA GLY A 230 4.38 -10.41 -10.37
C GLY A 230 3.36 -11.06 -11.26
N SER A 231 2.10 -11.01 -10.84
CA SER A 231 0.95 -11.53 -11.57
C SER A 231 -0.22 -10.53 -11.49
N GLY A 232 -1.22 -10.68 -12.33
CA GLY A 232 -2.40 -9.83 -12.33
C GLY A 232 -3.18 -9.83 -13.64
N SER A 233 -4.23 -9.02 -13.70
CA SER A 233 -5.16 -8.98 -14.82
C SER A 233 -4.52 -8.59 -16.16
N GLN A 234 -3.37 -7.90 -16.13
CA GLN A 234 -2.65 -7.45 -17.32
C GLN A 234 -1.57 -8.42 -17.83
N GLU A 235 -1.31 -9.52 -17.13
CA GLU A 235 -0.16 -10.39 -17.41
C GLU A 235 -0.11 -10.88 -18.87
N ASN A 236 -1.21 -11.44 -19.36
CA ASN A 236 -1.29 -11.95 -20.74
C ASN A 236 -1.10 -10.85 -21.78
N TYR A 237 -1.68 -9.69 -21.53
CA TYR A 237 -1.51 -8.53 -22.40
C TYR A 237 -0.05 -8.05 -22.43
N LEU A 238 0.59 -7.94 -21.27
CA LEU A 238 1.98 -7.50 -21.15
C LEU A 238 2.95 -8.48 -21.82
N LYS A 239 2.75 -9.80 -21.63
CA LYS A 239 3.54 -10.83 -22.33
C LYS A 239 3.39 -10.75 -23.84
N LYS A 240 2.18 -10.46 -24.35
CA LYS A 240 1.92 -10.34 -25.79
C LYS A 240 2.65 -9.16 -26.44
N ILE A 241 2.83 -8.05 -25.72
CA ILE A 241 3.47 -6.84 -26.27
C ILE A 241 4.96 -6.74 -25.95
N ALA A 242 5.52 -7.64 -25.15
CA ALA A 242 6.91 -7.62 -24.71
C ALA A 242 7.86 -8.10 -25.82
N ALA A 243 8.99 -7.39 -26.00
CA ALA A 243 10.09 -7.82 -26.86
C ALA A 243 11.02 -8.81 -26.12
N ASN A 244 11.99 -9.41 -26.85
CA ASN A 244 12.86 -10.48 -26.35
C ASN A 244 13.79 -10.10 -25.19
N ASN A 245 14.04 -8.81 -24.97
CA ASN A 245 14.84 -8.28 -23.85
C ASN A 245 14.02 -8.15 -22.55
N ILE A 246 12.75 -8.57 -22.53
CA ILE A 246 11.86 -8.51 -21.37
C ILE A 246 11.51 -9.92 -20.90
N ARG A 247 11.87 -10.23 -19.66
CA ARG A 247 11.60 -11.52 -19.03
C ARG A 247 10.57 -11.38 -17.92
N PHE A 248 9.58 -12.26 -17.90
CA PHE A 248 8.61 -12.40 -16.81
C PHE A 248 9.04 -13.51 -15.86
N VAL A 249 8.96 -13.21 -14.56
CA VAL A 249 9.25 -14.15 -13.47
C VAL A 249 8.02 -14.19 -12.57
N GLU A 250 7.57 -15.40 -12.27
CA GLU A 250 6.46 -15.59 -11.34
C GLU A 250 6.87 -15.21 -9.91
N TYR A 251 5.98 -14.49 -9.23
CA TYR A 251 6.17 -14.19 -7.82
C TYR A 251 5.90 -15.46 -6.99
N SER A 252 6.93 -15.97 -6.30
CA SER A 252 6.78 -17.12 -5.41
C SER A 252 6.93 -16.71 -3.93
N ASN A 253 8.00 -16.01 -3.58
CA ASN A 253 8.28 -15.60 -2.19
C ASN A 253 9.24 -14.38 -2.15
N SER A 254 9.47 -13.85 -0.95
CA SER A 254 10.32 -12.68 -0.75
C SER A 254 11.79 -12.93 -1.09
N SER A 255 12.30 -14.17 -0.98
CA SER A 255 13.70 -14.47 -1.30
C SER A 255 13.96 -14.41 -2.80
N VAL A 256 13.01 -14.83 -3.63
CA VAL A 256 13.09 -14.68 -5.10
C VAL A 256 13.08 -13.19 -5.47
N VAL A 257 12.19 -12.40 -4.88
CA VAL A 257 12.15 -10.95 -5.10
C VAL A 257 13.48 -10.32 -4.70
N TYR A 258 14.01 -10.64 -3.50
CA TYR A 258 15.29 -10.13 -3.03
C TYR A 258 16.43 -10.45 -4.02
N ASN A 259 16.52 -11.69 -4.48
CA ASN A 259 17.60 -12.12 -5.39
C ASN A 259 17.64 -11.28 -6.68
N TYR A 260 16.48 -11.00 -7.27
CA TYR A 260 16.42 -10.18 -8.48
C TYR A 260 16.57 -8.68 -8.19
N VAL A 261 15.93 -8.18 -7.15
CA VAL A 261 15.94 -6.74 -6.82
C VAL A 261 17.33 -6.30 -6.36
N SER A 262 18.01 -7.10 -5.54
CA SER A 262 19.34 -6.76 -5.00
C SER A 262 20.42 -6.65 -6.06
N LYS A 263 20.34 -7.47 -7.10
CA LYS A 263 21.32 -7.49 -8.20
C LYS A 263 20.96 -6.58 -9.37
N ALA A 264 19.76 -6.04 -9.41
CA ALA A 264 19.32 -5.18 -10.50
C ALA A 264 20.13 -3.88 -10.57
N LYS A 265 20.39 -3.41 -11.79
CA LYS A 265 20.97 -2.10 -12.09
C LYS A 265 20.11 -0.97 -11.53
N ALA A 266 18.78 -1.07 -11.71
CA ALA A 266 17.80 -0.20 -11.09
C ALA A 266 16.43 -0.89 -10.96
N PHE A 267 15.63 -0.40 -10.00
CA PHE A 267 14.20 -0.70 -9.88
C PHE A 267 13.40 0.34 -10.66
N ILE A 268 12.43 -0.07 -11.47
CA ILE A 268 11.61 0.86 -12.24
C ILE A 268 10.13 0.75 -11.86
N HIS A 269 9.47 1.91 -11.70
CA HIS A 269 8.05 1.96 -11.32
C HIS A 269 7.30 3.12 -12.00
N ALA A 270 6.21 2.80 -12.70
CA ALA A 270 5.43 3.78 -13.46
C ALA A 270 4.07 4.14 -12.84
N GLY A 271 3.62 3.40 -11.84
CA GLY A 271 2.38 3.67 -11.13
C GLY A 271 2.50 4.80 -10.11
N ILE A 272 1.40 5.51 -9.84
CA ILE A 272 1.33 6.48 -8.75
C ILE A 272 1.01 5.73 -7.45
N GLU A 273 2.00 5.60 -6.58
CA GLU A 273 1.87 4.92 -5.28
C GLU A 273 1.45 5.88 -4.18
N ASP A 274 0.74 5.36 -3.19
CA ASP A 274 0.42 6.13 -1.99
C ASP A 274 1.64 6.24 -1.05
N PHE A 275 2.48 5.20 -1.01
CA PHE A 275 3.80 5.20 -0.38
C PHE A 275 4.85 4.55 -1.30
N GLY A 276 4.70 3.25 -1.60
CA GLY A 276 5.61 2.49 -2.45
C GLY A 276 6.60 1.63 -1.67
N ILE A 277 6.13 0.53 -1.06
CA ILE A 277 6.96 -0.40 -0.27
C ILE A 277 8.06 -1.04 -1.13
N ALA A 278 7.72 -1.61 -2.30
CA ALA A 278 8.69 -2.31 -3.15
C ALA A 278 9.85 -1.43 -3.64
N PRO A 279 9.65 -0.16 -4.06
CA PRO A 279 10.77 0.76 -4.30
C PRO A 279 11.68 1.00 -3.09
N VAL A 280 11.14 1.03 -1.86
CA VAL A 280 11.94 1.18 -0.63
C VAL A 280 12.69 -0.12 -0.33
N GLU A 281 12.11 -1.30 -0.54
CA GLU A 281 12.80 -2.59 -0.47
C GLU A 281 13.98 -2.65 -1.47
N ALA A 282 13.80 -2.10 -2.67
CA ALA A 282 14.90 -1.97 -3.63
C ALA A 282 16.03 -1.06 -3.11
N GLN A 283 15.68 0.09 -2.55
CA GLN A 283 16.66 0.99 -1.92
C GLN A 283 17.38 0.33 -0.74
N ALA A 284 16.70 -0.53 0.03
CA ALA A 284 17.32 -1.31 1.10
C ALA A 284 18.43 -2.25 0.59
N CYS A 285 18.32 -2.71 -0.66
CA CYS A 285 19.39 -3.46 -1.36
C CYS A 285 20.46 -2.55 -1.96
N GLY A 286 20.38 -1.23 -1.78
CA GLY A 286 21.24 -0.27 -2.49
C GLY A 286 20.84 -0.10 -3.97
N THR A 287 19.69 -0.62 -4.41
CA THR A 287 19.25 -0.53 -5.81
C THR A 287 18.54 0.81 -6.04
N PRO A 288 19.05 1.67 -6.95
CA PRO A 288 18.43 2.94 -7.25
C PRO A 288 17.07 2.78 -7.93
N VAL A 289 16.21 3.81 -7.83
CA VAL A 289 14.82 3.75 -8.30
C VAL A 289 14.58 4.72 -9.45
N ILE A 290 13.99 4.26 -10.55
CA ILE A 290 13.44 5.12 -11.61
C ILE A 290 11.92 5.16 -11.45
N ALA A 291 11.36 6.33 -11.20
CA ALA A 291 9.95 6.45 -10.85
C ALA A 291 9.26 7.68 -11.43
N ILE A 292 7.92 7.64 -11.49
CA ILE A 292 7.12 8.83 -11.77
C ILE A 292 7.26 9.85 -10.63
N LYS A 293 7.46 11.13 -10.95
CA LYS A 293 7.56 12.24 -9.97
C LYS A 293 6.18 12.61 -9.39
N LYS A 294 5.39 11.60 -8.96
CA LYS A 294 4.05 11.77 -8.38
C LYS A 294 3.85 10.76 -7.24
N GLY A 295 2.95 11.09 -6.31
CA GLY A 295 2.62 10.19 -5.19
C GLY A 295 3.69 10.12 -4.10
N GLY A 296 3.64 9.05 -3.30
CA GLY A 296 4.55 8.80 -2.18
C GLY A 296 6.00 8.58 -2.58
N LEU A 297 6.28 8.19 -3.85
CA LEU A 297 7.66 8.03 -4.33
C LEU A 297 8.45 9.35 -4.33
N LYS A 298 7.79 10.51 -4.35
CA LYS A 298 8.45 11.81 -4.13
C LYS A 298 9.07 11.98 -2.75
N GLU A 299 8.67 11.14 -1.80
CA GLU A 299 9.16 11.18 -0.41
C GLU A 299 10.28 10.18 -0.16
N THR A 300 10.29 9.09 -0.94
CA THR A 300 11.22 7.97 -0.77
C THR A 300 12.39 7.99 -1.73
N VAL A 301 12.27 8.69 -2.86
CA VAL A 301 13.35 8.83 -3.85
C VAL A 301 13.91 10.24 -3.81
N ILE A 302 15.23 10.35 -3.78
CA ILE A 302 16.00 11.61 -3.87
C ILE A 302 16.62 11.69 -5.25
N GLU A 303 16.22 12.70 -6.04
CA GLU A 303 16.67 12.90 -7.43
C GLU A 303 18.21 12.89 -7.52
N ASN A 304 18.75 12.08 -8.42
CA ASN A 304 20.17 11.89 -8.69
C ASN A 304 21.02 11.33 -7.53
N LYS A 305 20.39 10.99 -6.38
CA LYS A 305 21.10 10.40 -5.22
C LYS A 305 20.61 8.97 -4.94
N THR A 306 19.29 8.75 -4.88
CA THR A 306 18.71 7.41 -4.69
C THR A 306 17.91 6.93 -5.90
N GLY A 307 17.82 7.77 -6.95
CA GLY A 307 17.13 7.42 -8.18
C GLY A 307 16.92 8.60 -9.12
N VAL A 308 16.10 8.39 -10.14
CA VAL A 308 15.77 9.37 -11.17
C VAL A 308 14.26 9.41 -11.37
N PHE A 309 13.71 10.62 -11.51
CA PHE A 309 12.29 10.78 -11.81
C PHE A 309 12.03 11.02 -13.30
N PHE A 310 10.93 10.47 -13.80
CA PHE A 310 10.25 10.97 -15.02
C PHE A 310 8.99 11.74 -14.63
N LYS A 311 8.58 12.71 -15.46
CA LYS A 311 7.48 13.65 -15.11
C LYS A 311 6.11 13.16 -15.56
N GLU A 312 6.04 12.53 -16.73
CA GLU A 312 4.78 12.12 -17.36
C GLU A 312 4.68 10.60 -17.46
N GLN A 313 3.48 10.05 -17.28
CA GLN A 313 3.21 8.63 -17.50
C GLN A 313 3.18 8.29 -18.98
N ASP A 314 4.35 8.34 -19.59
CA ASP A 314 4.60 8.06 -20.99
C ASP A 314 5.87 7.20 -21.17
N SER A 315 5.89 6.36 -22.22
CA SER A 315 7.01 5.46 -22.49
C SER A 315 8.30 6.19 -22.91
N ASN A 316 8.19 7.33 -23.60
CA ASN A 316 9.37 8.10 -24.01
C ASN A 316 9.99 8.82 -22.78
N ALA A 317 9.14 9.37 -21.87
CA ALA A 317 9.62 9.95 -20.62
C ALA A 317 10.37 8.93 -19.74
N ILE A 318 9.93 7.66 -19.73
CA ILE A 318 10.63 6.55 -19.07
C ILE A 318 11.97 6.30 -19.75
N LEU A 319 12.03 6.24 -21.08
CA LEU A 319 13.25 6.02 -21.85
C LEU A 319 14.29 7.13 -21.61
N GLU A 320 13.85 8.39 -21.60
CA GLU A 320 14.70 9.55 -21.25
C GLU A 320 15.24 9.45 -19.82
N ALA A 321 14.44 8.98 -18.85
CA ALA A 321 14.88 8.76 -17.49
C ALA A 321 15.92 7.65 -17.39
N ILE A 322 15.78 6.55 -18.14
CA ILE A 322 16.78 5.48 -18.26
C ILE A 322 18.09 6.04 -18.83
N ASN A 323 18.02 6.88 -19.87
CA ASN A 323 19.21 7.49 -20.48
C ASN A 323 19.93 8.45 -19.50
N ARG A 324 19.19 9.19 -18.68
CA ARG A 324 19.78 10.04 -17.61
C ARG A 324 20.39 9.20 -16.51
N PHE A 325 19.67 8.15 -16.09
CA PHE A 325 20.12 7.20 -15.07
C PHE A 325 21.47 6.58 -15.43
N ASN A 326 21.68 6.17 -16.67
CA ASN A 326 22.91 5.54 -17.15
C ASN A 326 24.15 6.47 -17.12
N LYS A 327 23.95 7.77 -16.88
CA LYS A 327 25.04 8.76 -16.76
C LYS A 327 25.40 9.10 -15.30
N ILE A 328 24.73 8.47 -14.33
CA ILE A 328 24.90 8.77 -12.91
C ILE A 328 25.62 7.61 -12.23
N ASP A 329 26.66 7.92 -11.47
CA ASP A 329 27.27 6.96 -10.54
C ASP A 329 26.56 7.05 -9.18
N PHE A 330 25.97 5.94 -8.74
CA PHE A 330 25.16 5.87 -7.54
C PHE A 330 25.93 5.29 -6.36
N ASN A 331 25.88 5.96 -5.21
CA ASN A 331 26.39 5.41 -3.95
C ASN A 331 25.35 4.46 -3.34
N TYR A 332 25.56 3.16 -3.48
CA TYR A 332 24.64 2.13 -3.01
C TYR A 332 24.48 2.09 -1.48
N GLU A 333 25.53 2.46 -0.73
CA GLU A 333 25.46 2.56 0.73
C GLU A 333 24.56 3.73 1.15
N PHE A 334 24.70 4.87 0.50
CA PHE A 334 23.83 6.03 0.74
C PHE A 334 22.37 5.68 0.46
N ILE A 335 22.08 5.00 -0.67
CA ILE A 335 20.73 4.56 -1.02
C ILE A 335 20.14 3.67 0.07
N ARG A 336 20.90 2.68 0.55
CA ARG A 336 20.47 1.82 1.65
C ARG A 336 20.19 2.63 2.91
N ASN A 337 21.12 3.49 3.32
CA ASN A 337 20.98 4.28 4.55
C ASN A 337 19.71 5.13 4.55
N GLU A 338 19.36 5.72 3.41
CA GLU A 338 18.10 6.47 3.25
C GLU A 338 16.85 5.60 3.39
N SER A 339 16.93 4.30 3.12
CA SER A 339 15.79 3.39 3.29
C SER A 339 15.53 2.99 4.74
N LEU A 340 16.56 3.01 5.61
CA LEU A 340 16.47 2.52 6.99
C LEU A 340 15.46 3.30 7.84
N LYS A 341 15.19 4.55 7.52
CA LYS A 341 14.15 5.37 8.18
C LYS A 341 12.73 4.83 8.03
N TYR A 342 12.51 3.86 7.14
CA TYR A 342 11.25 3.18 6.90
C TYR A 342 11.20 1.77 7.50
N SER A 343 12.17 1.41 8.35
CA SER A 343 12.24 0.10 8.99
C SER A 343 10.99 -0.23 9.81
N THR A 344 10.75 -1.52 10.02
CA THR A 344 9.67 -2.00 10.87
C THR A 344 9.80 -1.46 12.29
N SER A 345 11.02 -1.40 12.84
CA SER A 345 11.28 -0.86 14.18
C SER A 345 10.91 0.62 14.31
N ASN A 346 11.21 1.45 13.30
CA ASN A 346 10.83 2.85 13.28
C ASN A 346 9.31 3.05 13.20
N PHE A 347 8.62 2.24 12.41
CA PHE A 347 7.16 2.24 12.37
C PHE A 347 6.58 1.89 13.74
N GLU A 348 7.07 0.79 14.34
CA GLU A 348 6.60 0.29 15.63
C GLU A 348 6.78 1.32 16.74
N SER A 349 7.96 1.94 16.83
CA SER A 349 8.24 3.00 17.82
C SER A 349 7.29 4.19 17.63
N LYS A 350 7.25 4.78 16.44
CA LYS A 350 6.42 5.96 16.17
C LYS A 350 4.93 5.72 16.42
N LEU A 351 4.43 4.54 16.03
CA LEU A 351 3.02 4.20 16.24
C LEU A 351 2.70 4.02 17.72
N ASN A 352 3.59 3.35 18.48
CA ASN A 352 3.43 3.15 19.92
C ASN A 352 3.44 4.48 20.67
N ASP A 353 4.38 5.38 20.35
CA ASP A 353 4.49 6.70 20.96
C ASP A 353 3.27 7.57 20.65
N PHE A 354 2.80 7.55 19.41
CA PHE A 354 1.58 8.24 19.03
C PHE A 354 0.37 7.74 19.81
N VAL A 355 0.14 6.42 19.85
CA VAL A 355 -1.00 5.83 20.57
C VAL A 355 -0.93 6.14 22.06
N LYS A 356 0.24 6.02 22.70
CA LYS A 356 0.44 6.36 24.11
C LYS A 356 0.11 7.84 24.40
N SER A 357 0.56 8.75 23.53
CA SER A 357 0.28 10.18 23.71
C SER A 357 -1.21 10.49 23.64
N LYS A 358 -1.97 9.81 22.75
CA LYS A 358 -3.41 10.03 22.62
C LYS A 358 -4.20 9.47 23.79
N ILE A 359 -3.82 8.28 24.30
CA ILE A 359 -4.42 7.68 25.49
C ILE A 359 -4.18 8.56 26.74
N ALA A 360 -2.98 9.13 26.87
CA ALA A 360 -2.67 10.01 28.02
C ALA A 360 -3.47 11.33 28.00
N ASN A 361 -3.75 11.87 26.80
CA ASN A 361 -4.53 13.09 26.65
C ASN A 361 -6.03 12.88 26.87
N ASP A 362 -6.56 11.70 26.53
CA ASP A 362 -7.99 11.36 26.67
C ASP A 362 -8.39 11.06 28.15
N LYS A 363 -7.40 10.76 29.01
CA LYS A 363 -7.59 10.51 30.45
C LYS A 363 -7.54 11.79 31.31
N ARG A 364 -7.31 12.95 30.70
CA ARG A 364 -7.35 14.27 31.35
C ARG A 364 -8.67 14.96 31.06
#